data_834a6aebb5a7fbb383b63a48b4c048e9
#
_entry.id   834a6aebb5a7fbb383b63a48b4c048e9
#
_cell.length_a   1.000
_cell.length_b   1.000
_cell.length_c   1.000
_cell.angle_alpha   90.00
_cell.angle_beta   90.00
_cell.angle_gamma   90.00
#
_symmetry.space_group_name_H-M   'P 1'
#
loop_
_entity.id
_entity.type
_entity.pdbx_description
1 polymer ?
#
loop_
_entity_poly.entity_id
_entity_poly.type
_entity_poly.pdbx_seq_one_letter_code
_entity_poly.pdbx_strand_id
1 'polypeptide(L)'
;MIYNFDSSQTGAPVLSGTAGALRALLKACLVDGFGAGAVATLTVSAGVATATYAGAHPFAPGRVAEISGATPAELNGKKIVTTTTGSSITFPAPGVPDGSATGTISSKAAAPGWLELFAGALTNVIAMKPSAPEATGCVLRVDDTGTTTARLVGYESMDGISSGVGAYPSAVQQSGGVFWPKSDAASSAARPWRMFADERAFALWVAPSGAQIGHGVFFGFGDFISDKSGDAYGCYLPGGALAADVTTSSTAVGACLGYANAAAAASVYVPRAYTGVGGSQAARKSSAYAAAAAYSGLAGYSNQGIPYPNPADNSLRVSRLDLLIGSTGFRGRIPGIYHTPHVVGEAFVTGDLVAGSGEFAGKTLMALRCGPPGAAIANAGCVFVDLTGPWR
;
A
#
# COMPACT_ATOMS: atom_id res chain seq x y z
N MET A 1 9.24 9.43 4.21
CA MET A 1 8.19 9.35 5.27
C MET A 1 7.22 8.25 4.87
N ILE A 2 6.70 7.44 5.82
CA ILE A 2 5.71 6.41 5.49
C ILE A 2 4.33 6.92 5.88
N TYR A 3 3.38 6.84 4.94
CA TYR A 3 1.97 7.19 5.12
C TYR A 3 1.16 5.92 5.31
N ASN A 4 0.33 5.91 6.32
CA ASN A 4 -0.50 4.76 6.70
C ASN A 4 -1.95 5.20 6.85
N PHE A 5 -2.83 4.60 6.06
CA PHE A 5 -4.25 4.90 6.01
C PHE A 5 -5.08 3.63 6.18
N ASP A 6 -6.28 3.77 6.73
CA ASP A 6 -7.27 2.69 6.73
C ASP A 6 -8.72 3.20 6.66
N SER A 7 -9.63 2.29 6.34
CA SER A 7 -11.05 2.57 6.15
C SER A 7 -11.79 3.02 7.41
N SER A 8 -11.19 2.90 8.61
CA SER A 8 -11.82 3.32 9.87
C SER A 8 -11.54 4.77 10.22
N GLN A 9 -10.63 5.45 9.50
CA GLN A 9 -10.31 6.85 9.78
C GLN A 9 -11.49 7.77 9.47
N THR A 10 -11.68 8.78 10.29
CA THR A 10 -12.69 9.83 10.07
C THR A 10 -12.47 10.50 8.72
N GLY A 11 -13.48 10.50 7.86
CA GLY A 11 -13.42 11.07 6.52
C GLY A 11 -12.66 10.21 5.49
N ALA A 12 -12.29 8.97 5.84
CA ALA A 12 -11.69 8.04 4.89
C ALA A 12 -12.64 7.71 3.73
N PRO A 13 -12.12 7.59 2.50
CA PRO A 13 -12.93 7.20 1.35
C PRO A 13 -13.50 5.79 1.52
N VAL A 14 -14.75 5.60 1.09
CA VAL A 14 -15.42 4.30 1.15
C VAL A 14 -15.03 3.48 -0.08
N LEU A 15 -14.41 2.32 0.13
CA LEU A 15 -14.26 1.31 -0.91
C LEU A 15 -15.50 0.43 -0.91
N SER A 16 -16.06 0.17 -2.07
CA SER A 16 -17.29 -0.63 -2.23
C SER A 16 -17.36 -1.24 -3.64
N GLY A 17 -18.38 -2.06 -3.88
CA GLY A 17 -18.69 -2.62 -5.20
C GLY A 17 -19.39 -1.62 -6.13
N THR A 18 -18.90 -0.39 -6.19
CA THR A 18 -19.43 0.66 -7.08
C THR A 18 -18.33 1.20 -8.00
N ALA A 19 -18.73 1.65 -9.19
CA ALA A 19 -17.81 2.29 -10.12
C ALA A 19 -17.20 3.55 -9.50
N GLY A 20 -15.89 3.77 -9.68
CA GLY A 20 -15.17 4.92 -9.18
C GLY A 20 -14.69 4.85 -7.72
N ALA A 21 -15.10 3.84 -6.92
CA ALA A 21 -14.76 3.75 -5.51
C ALA A 21 -13.25 3.60 -5.27
N LEU A 22 -12.55 2.76 -6.05
CA LEU A 22 -11.11 2.59 -5.96
C LEU A 22 -10.37 3.84 -6.45
N ARG A 23 -10.83 4.43 -7.58
CA ARG A 23 -10.29 5.70 -8.08
C ARG A 23 -10.33 6.80 -7.01
N ALA A 24 -11.47 6.95 -6.35
CA ALA A 24 -11.65 7.94 -5.28
C ALA A 24 -10.72 7.67 -4.09
N LEU A 25 -10.58 6.40 -3.69
CA LEU A 25 -9.67 5.99 -2.62
C LEU A 25 -8.22 6.32 -2.96
N LEU A 26 -7.75 5.93 -4.14
CA LEU A 26 -6.36 6.18 -4.56
C LEU A 26 -6.07 7.68 -4.64
N LYS A 27 -7.00 8.47 -5.22
CA LYS A 27 -6.84 9.94 -5.29
C LYS A 27 -6.78 10.56 -3.90
N ALA A 28 -7.70 10.23 -3.02
CA ALA A 28 -7.73 10.78 -1.67
C ALA A 28 -6.47 10.42 -0.86
N CYS A 29 -6.02 9.16 -0.92
CA CYS A 29 -4.85 8.75 -0.14
C CYS A 29 -3.52 9.20 -0.72
N LEU A 30 -3.37 9.25 -2.04
CA LEU A 30 -2.06 9.50 -2.69
C LEU A 30 -1.87 10.95 -3.11
N VAL A 31 -2.94 11.67 -3.47
CA VAL A 31 -2.87 13.00 -4.07
C VAL A 31 -3.39 14.09 -3.13
N ASP A 32 -4.65 13.97 -2.68
CA ASP A 32 -5.35 15.10 -2.05
C ASP A 32 -5.21 15.14 -0.53
N GLY A 33 -5.08 13.97 0.12
CA GLY A 33 -5.39 13.82 1.54
C GLY A 33 -6.91 13.76 1.79
N PHE A 34 -7.32 13.47 3.03
CA PHE A 34 -8.74 13.38 3.38
C PHE A 34 -8.98 13.75 4.86
N GLY A 35 -10.26 13.81 5.26
CA GLY A 35 -10.65 14.11 6.64
C GLY A 35 -10.25 15.52 7.08
N ALA A 36 -10.36 16.50 6.16
CA ALA A 36 -10.07 17.88 6.47
C ALA A 36 -10.99 18.41 7.58
N GLY A 37 -10.39 19.11 8.55
CA GLY A 37 -11.13 19.71 9.67
C GLY A 37 -10.43 20.93 10.24
N ALA A 38 -11.21 21.82 10.86
CA ALA A 38 -10.69 22.97 11.57
C ALA A 38 -9.98 22.54 12.85
N VAL A 39 -8.83 23.15 13.12
CA VAL A 39 -8.12 23.05 14.40
C VAL A 39 -8.64 24.16 15.30
N ALA A 40 -9.24 23.79 16.45
CA ALA A 40 -9.80 24.76 17.39
C ALA A 40 -8.73 25.56 18.11
N THR A 41 -7.66 24.88 18.57
CA THR A 41 -6.47 25.53 19.13
C THR A 41 -5.20 24.78 18.72
N LEU A 42 -4.12 25.49 18.55
CA LEU A 42 -2.78 24.93 18.33
C LEU A 42 -1.81 25.64 19.26
N THR A 43 -1.23 24.91 20.21
CA THR A 43 -0.33 25.46 21.20
C THR A 43 0.99 24.71 21.20
N VAL A 44 2.09 25.41 21.50
CA VAL A 44 3.42 24.82 21.63
C VAL A 44 3.89 24.96 23.07
N SER A 45 4.41 23.87 23.62
CA SER A 45 5.05 23.86 24.91
C SER A 45 6.22 22.87 24.91
N ALA A 46 7.38 23.31 25.37
CA ALA A 46 8.61 22.51 25.45
C ALA A 46 8.94 21.76 24.12
N GLY A 47 8.75 22.42 22.98
CA GLY A 47 9.04 21.86 21.66
C GLY A 47 8.02 20.81 21.17
N VAL A 48 6.86 20.71 21.81
CA VAL A 48 5.74 19.86 21.39
C VAL A 48 4.54 20.74 21.05
N ALA A 49 4.00 20.55 19.86
CA ALA A 49 2.74 21.18 19.45
C ALA A 49 1.56 20.29 19.78
N THR A 50 0.49 20.88 20.33
CA THR A 50 -0.80 20.24 20.60
C THR A 50 -1.88 20.92 19.80
N ALA A 51 -2.52 20.19 18.87
CA ALA A 51 -3.70 20.64 18.13
C ALA A 51 -4.94 20.02 18.73
N THR A 52 -5.98 20.85 19.03
CA THR A 52 -7.27 20.40 19.54
C THR A 52 -8.36 20.57 18.48
N TYR A 53 -9.37 19.72 18.57
CA TYR A 53 -10.50 19.67 17.64
C TYR A 53 -11.83 19.75 18.39
N ALA A 54 -12.83 20.32 17.77
CA ALA A 54 -14.20 20.33 18.30
C ALA A 54 -14.90 18.96 18.19
N GLY A 55 -14.37 18.07 17.37
CA GLY A 55 -14.93 16.73 17.10
C GLY A 55 -13.87 15.70 16.77
N ALA A 56 -14.30 14.58 16.19
CA ALA A 56 -13.41 13.49 15.80
C ALA A 56 -12.43 13.92 14.69
N HIS A 57 -11.24 13.34 14.71
CA HIS A 57 -10.17 13.58 13.73
C HIS A 57 -9.64 12.26 13.14
N PRO A 58 -8.99 12.24 11.97
CA PRO A 58 -8.53 11.02 11.29
C PRO A 58 -7.21 10.45 11.81
N PHE A 59 -6.63 10.99 12.88
CA PHE A 59 -5.24 10.74 13.25
C PHE A 59 -5.10 9.66 14.33
N ALA A 60 -3.96 8.95 14.25
CA ALA A 60 -3.44 8.04 15.26
C ALA A 60 -1.92 8.22 15.36
N PRO A 61 -1.26 7.74 16.43
CA PRO A 61 0.20 7.79 16.53
C PRO A 61 0.89 7.16 15.33
N GLY A 62 1.96 7.82 14.83
CA GLY A 62 2.71 7.40 13.65
C GLY A 62 2.09 7.82 12.31
N ARG A 63 0.87 8.34 12.27
CA ARG A 63 0.24 8.88 11.04
C ARG A 63 0.72 10.30 10.75
N VAL A 64 0.59 10.70 9.49
CA VAL A 64 1.02 12.02 9.03
C VAL A 64 -0.18 12.95 8.93
N ALA A 65 -0.16 14.03 9.69
CA ALA A 65 -1.09 15.14 9.57
C ALA A 65 -0.48 16.25 8.71
N GLU A 66 -1.25 16.87 7.85
CA GLU A 66 -0.91 18.11 7.17
C GLU A 66 -1.61 19.26 7.86
N ILE A 67 -0.84 20.17 8.44
CA ILE A 67 -1.33 21.39 9.10
C ILE A 67 -1.20 22.57 8.14
N SER A 68 -2.17 23.43 8.10
CA SER A 68 -2.14 24.65 7.28
C SER A 68 -2.80 25.83 7.97
N GLY A 69 -2.41 27.06 7.58
CA GLY A 69 -2.98 28.30 8.08
C GLY A 69 -2.50 28.74 9.47
N ALA A 70 -1.47 28.09 10.01
CA ALA A 70 -0.90 28.45 11.31
C ALA A 70 0.18 29.54 11.18
N THR A 71 0.24 30.41 12.18
CA THR A 71 1.35 31.31 12.46
C THR A 71 1.83 31.01 13.88
N PRO A 72 3.13 30.67 14.09
CA PRO A 72 4.25 30.74 13.14
C PRO A 72 4.19 29.65 12.05
N ALA A 73 4.81 29.96 10.88
CA ALA A 73 4.73 29.15 9.69
C ALA A 73 5.34 27.74 9.81
N GLU A 74 6.28 27.55 10.72
CA GLU A 74 6.99 26.30 11.03
C GLU A 74 6.03 25.21 11.53
N LEU A 75 4.85 25.58 12.02
CA LEU A 75 3.80 24.65 12.42
C LEU A 75 3.04 24.03 11.23
N ASN A 76 3.12 24.67 10.05
CA ASN A 76 2.48 24.15 8.85
C ASN A 76 3.24 23.00 8.21
N GLY A 77 2.56 22.31 7.27
CA GLY A 77 3.10 21.20 6.50
C GLY A 77 2.87 19.84 7.18
N LYS A 78 3.58 18.85 6.71
CA LYS A 78 3.42 17.45 7.12
C LYS A 78 4.09 17.18 8.46
N LYS A 79 3.34 16.67 9.42
CA LYS A 79 3.76 16.39 10.81
C LYS A 79 3.46 14.95 11.17
N ILE A 80 4.43 14.24 11.75
CA ILE A 80 4.19 12.89 12.30
C ILE A 80 3.53 13.05 13.67
N VAL A 81 2.35 12.48 13.82
CA VAL A 81 1.58 12.49 15.07
C VAL A 81 2.26 11.57 16.09
N THR A 82 2.54 12.06 17.28
CA THR A 82 3.17 11.29 18.37
C THR A 82 2.15 10.68 19.31
N THR A 83 1.16 11.47 19.74
CA THR A 83 0.07 10.98 20.59
C THR A 83 -1.28 11.52 20.12
N THR A 84 -2.35 10.85 20.53
CA THR A 84 -3.72 11.28 20.24
C THR A 84 -4.63 11.06 21.43
N THR A 85 -5.66 11.90 21.52
CA THR A 85 -6.87 11.67 22.35
C THR A 85 -8.08 11.71 21.43
N GLY A 86 -9.30 11.61 21.95
CA GLY A 86 -10.52 11.74 21.15
C GLY A 86 -10.68 13.11 20.45
N SER A 87 -9.98 14.15 20.96
CA SER A 87 -10.12 15.53 20.48
C SER A 87 -8.79 16.27 20.32
N SER A 88 -7.66 15.60 20.41
CA SER A 88 -6.36 16.25 20.24
C SER A 88 -5.30 15.34 19.63
N ILE A 89 -4.31 15.96 19.01
CA ILE A 89 -3.07 15.31 18.56
C ILE A 89 -1.86 16.10 19.04
N THR A 90 -0.72 15.42 19.21
CA THR A 90 0.57 16.07 19.42
C THR A 90 1.56 15.71 18.32
N PHE A 91 2.50 16.62 18.06
CA PHE A 91 3.60 16.40 17.13
C PHE A 91 4.82 17.25 17.52
N PRO A 92 6.05 16.86 17.16
CA PRO A 92 7.25 17.63 17.43
C PRO A 92 7.22 19.00 16.74
N ALA A 93 7.59 20.05 17.48
CA ALA A 93 7.73 21.43 17.00
C ALA A 93 9.05 22.05 17.49
N PRO A 94 10.22 21.44 17.20
CA PRO A 94 11.49 21.94 17.68
C PRO A 94 11.78 23.34 17.12
N GLY A 95 12.30 24.22 18.00
CA GLY A 95 12.65 25.60 17.62
C GLY A 95 11.47 26.56 17.51
N VAL A 96 10.23 26.09 17.64
CA VAL A 96 9.05 26.97 17.71
C VAL A 96 8.90 27.47 19.15
N PRO A 97 8.78 28.79 19.40
CA PRO A 97 8.55 29.34 20.73
C PRO A 97 7.28 28.80 21.38
N ASP A 98 7.31 28.65 22.70
CA ASP A 98 6.12 28.31 23.48
C ASP A 98 5.05 29.39 23.35
N GLY A 99 3.78 28.94 23.20
CA GLY A 99 2.64 29.85 23.05
C GLY A 99 1.56 29.28 22.14
N SER A 100 0.54 30.11 21.90
CA SER A 100 -0.58 29.78 21.03
C SER A 100 -0.33 30.25 19.63
N ALA A 101 -0.53 29.35 18.64
CA ALA A 101 -0.54 29.74 17.23
C ALA A 101 -1.81 30.54 16.89
N THR A 102 -1.67 31.39 15.86
CA THR A 102 -2.78 32.21 15.34
C THR A 102 -3.08 31.83 13.88
N GLY A 103 -4.20 32.31 13.34
CA GLY A 103 -4.63 32.08 11.98
C GLY A 103 -5.86 31.17 11.88
N THR A 104 -6.34 30.94 10.66
CA THR A 104 -7.39 29.96 10.37
C THR A 104 -6.75 28.61 10.13
N ILE A 105 -6.59 27.83 11.22
CA ILE A 105 -5.80 26.61 11.19
C ILE A 105 -6.70 25.43 10.82
N SER A 106 -6.24 24.62 9.88
CA SER A 106 -6.88 23.39 9.50
C SER A 106 -5.88 22.21 9.41
N SER A 107 -6.40 21.01 9.44
CA SER A 107 -5.60 19.80 9.28
C SER A 107 -6.35 18.78 8.43
N LYS A 108 -5.59 17.87 7.80
CA LYS A 108 -6.11 16.68 7.10
C LYS A 108 -5.11 15.53 7.21
N ALA A 109 -5.55 14.30 6.97
CA ALA A 109 -4.63 13.19 6.74
C ALA A 109 -3.79 13.53 5.50
N ALA A 110 -2.48 13.59 5.66
CA ALA A 110 -1.57 14.04 4.60
C ALA A 110 -1.40 12.96 3.54
N ALA A 111 -1.48 13.32 2.27
CA ALA A 111 -1.07 12.46 1.16
C ALA A 111 0.45 12.49 0.95
N PRO A 112 1.10 11.44 0.39
CA PRO A 112 2.50 11.48 -0.03
C PRO A 112 2.77 12.56 -1.08
N GLY A 113 1.76 12.99 -1.83
CA GLY A 113 1.87 14.08 -2.80
C GLY A 113 2.11 13.57 -4.22
N TRP A 114 1.57 12.41 -4.55
CA TRP A 114 1.56 11.94 -5.94
C TRP A 114 0.86 12.93 -6.85
N LEU A 115 1.19 12.90 -8.13
CA LEU A 115 0.61 13.79 -9.12
C LEU A 115 -0.52 13.11 -9.88
N GLU A 116 -1.70 13.71 -9.89
CA GLU A 116 -2.75 13.42 -10.86
C GLU A 116 -2.34 14.03 -12.20
N LEU A 117 -2.13 13.19 -13.23
CA LEU A 117 -1.74 13.66 -14.56
C LEU A 117 -2.95 13.91 -15.44
N PHE A 118 -3.88 12.95 -15.44
CA PHE A 118 -5.06 13.00 -16.29
C PHE A 118 -6.28 12.47 -15.53
N ALA A 119 -7.37 13.25 -15.57
CA ALA A 119 -8.67 12.85 -15.07
C ALA A 119 -9.78 13.64 -15.78
N GLY A 120 -11.03 13.21 -15.60
CA GLY A 120 -12.22 13.94 -16.04
C GLY A 120 -12.68 13.66 -17.47
N ALA A 121 -11.80 13.38 -18.40
CA ALA A 121 -12.17 13.08 -19.79
C ALA A 121 -12.93 11.74 -19.94
N LEU A 122 -12.61 10.77 -19.06
CA LEU A 122 -13.34 9.50 -18.94
C LEU A 122 -13.83 9.35 -17.50
N THR A 123 -15.11 9.06 -17.34
CA THR A 123 -15.72 8.82 -16.02
C THR A 123 -15.04 7.62 -15.34
N ASN A 124 -14.67 7.79 -14.06
CA ASN A 124 -14.02 6.76 -13.26
C ASN A 124 -12.62 6.32 -13.73
N VAL A 125 -11.99 7.04 -14.62
CA VAL A 125 -10.61 6.79 -15.06
C VAL A 125 -9.70 7.89 -14.56
N ILE A 126 -8.51 7.52 -14.07
CA ILE A 126 -7.47 8.43 -13.60
C ILE A 126 -6.09 7.91 -13.98
N ALA A 127 -5.15 8.81 -14.23
CA ALA A 127 -3.74 8.50 -14.34
C ALA A 127 -2.95 9.31 -13.32
N MET A 128 -2.06 8.65 -12.57
CA MET A 128 -1.25 9.26 -11.52
C MET A 128 0.17 8.72 -11.51
N LYS A 129 1.10 9.48 -10.95
CA LYS A 129 2.50 9.06 -10.81
C LYS A 129 3.14 9.57 -9.52
N PRO A 130 4.24 8.93 -9.08
CA PRO A 130 5.08 9.45 -8.01
C PRO A 130 5.57 10.88 -8.30
N SER A 131 5.74 11.69 -7.25
CA SER A 131 6.25 13.06 -7.35
C SER A 131 7.73 13.19 -6.97
N ALA A 132 8.32 12.19 -6.34
CA ALA A 132 9.71 12.23 -5.91
C ALA A 132 10.65 12.38 -7.14
N PRO A 133 11.65 13.29 -7.10
CA PRO A 133 12.60 13.47 -8.19
C PRO A 133 13.38 12.20 -8.56
N GLU A 134 13.61 11.33 -7.56
CA GLU A 134 14.34 10.06 -7.73
C GLU A 134 13.46 8.91 -8.22
N ALA A 135 12.14 9.14 -8.35
CA ALA A 135 11.23 8.13 -8.86
C ALA A 135 11.46 7.86 -10.35
N THR A 136 11.16 6.63 -10.77
CA THR A 136 11.22 6.25 -12.20
C THR A 136 10.27 7.10 -13.07
N GLY A 137 9.26 7.72 -12.46
CA GLY A 137 8.27 8.53 -13.16
C GLY A 137 7.20 7.71 -13.88
N CYS A 138 7.19 6.39 -13.71
CA CYS A 138 6.15 5.51 -14.25
C CYS A 138 4.75 5.94 -13.80
N VAL A 139 3.80 5.82 -14.71
CA VAL A 139 2.43 6.27 -14.52
C VAL A 139 1.50 5.09 -14.32
N LEU A 140 0.63 5.16 -13.33
CA LEU A 140 -0.46 4.22 -13.11
C LEU A 140 -1.75 4.78 -13.71
N ARG A 141 -2.31 4.08 -14.70
CA ARG A 141 -3.68 4.32 -15.20
C ARG A 141 -4.63 3.35 -14.51
N VAL A 142 -5.67 3.88 -13.92
CA VAL A 142 -6.72 3.13 -13.24
C VAL A 142 -8.03 3.37 -13.97
N ASP A 143 -8.64 2.30 -14.47
CA ASP A 143 -9.98 2.28 -15.03
C ASP A 143 -10.90 1.58 -14.03
N ASP A 144 -11.65 2.37 -13.30
CA ASP A 144 -12.53 1.94 -12.21
C ASP A 144 -14.01 1.97 -12.62
N THR A 145 -14.30 1.68 -13.88
CA THR A 145 -15.68 1.59 -14.41
C THR A 145 -16.39 0.31 -13.96
N GLY A 146 -15.63 -0.75 -13.63
CA GLY A 146 -16.16 -1.99 -13.08
C GLY A 146 -16.72 -1.83 -11.67
N THR A 147 -17.66 -2.67 -11.30
CA THR A 147 -18.26 -2.65 -9.95
C THR A 147 -17.44 -3.43 -8.92
N THR A 148 -17.04 -4.65 -9.22
CA THR A 148 -16.33 -5.53 -8.28
C THR A 148 -14.81 -5.42 -8.39
N THR A 149 -14.31 -5.01 -9.55
CA THR A 149 -12.87 -4.87 -9.84
C THR A 149 -12.60 -3.59 -10.63
N ALA A 150 -11.35 -3.13 -10.58
CA ALA A 150 -10.80 -2.13 -11.48
C ALA A 150 -9.76 -2.76 -12.42
N ARG A 151 -9.48 -2.10 -13.55
CA ARG A 151 -8.43 -2.45 -14.50
C ARG A 151 -7.28 -1.46 -14.40
N LEU A 152 -6.06 -1.97 -14.27
CA LEU A 152 -4.88 -1.15 -14.08
C LEU A 152 -3.81 -1.47 -15.11
N VAL A 153 -3.21 -0.42 -15.65
CA VAL A 153 -2.04 -0.50 -16.55
C VAL A 153 -0.98 0.49 -16.07
N GLY A 154 0.23 0.02 -15.93
CA GLY A 154 1.39 0.89 -15.78
C GLY A 154 1.89 1.36 -17.14
N TYR A 155 2.43 2.56 -17.20
CA TYR A 155 3.08 3.13 -18.38
C TYR A 155 4.43 3.73 -17.98
N GLU A 156 5.39 3.70 -18.89
CA GLU A 156 6.64 4.46 -18.72
C GLU A 156 6.37 5.96 -18.76
N SER A 157 5.49 6.38 -19.65
CA SER A 157 4.99 7.76 -19.75
C SER A 157 3.60 7.80 -20.39
N MET A 158 2.84 8.84 -20.11
CA MET A 158 1.55 9.11 -20.74
C MET A 158 1.47 10.55 -21.19
N ASP A 159 0.83 10.79 -22.34
CA ASP A 159 0.52 12.09 -22.92
C ASP A 159 -0.98 12.39 -22.97
N GLY A 160 -1.81 11.43 -22.56
CA GLY A 160 -3.27 11.57 -22.39
C GLY A 160 -3.83 10.40 -21.60
N ILE A 161 -5.10 10.49 -21.15
CA ILE A 161 -5.75 9.47 -20.33
C ILE A 161 -5.87 8.10 -21.03
N SER A 162 -5.83 8.08 -22.35
CA SER A 162 -5.91 6.87 -23.17
C SER A 162 -4.66 6.63 -24.03
N SER A 163 -3.62 7.42 -23.89
CA SER A 163 -2.41 7.40 -24.71
C SER A 163 -1.16 7.41 -23.84
N GLY A 164 -0.24 6.48 -24.13
CA GLY A 164 1.03 6.36 -23.40
C GLY A 164 1.98 5.36 -24.06
N VAL A 165 3.22 5.37 -23.58
CA VAL A 165 4.32 4.54 -24.07
C VAL A 165 4.73 3.54 -23.01
N GLY A 166 5.17 2.34 -23.44
CA GLY A 166 5.73 1.33 -22.54
C GLY A 166 4.70 0.76 -21.56
N ALA A 167 3.51 0.38 -22.05
CA ALA A 167 2.47 -0.24 -21.23
C ALA A 167 2.94 -1.56 -20.61
N TYR A 168 2.67 -1.74 -19.30
CA TYR A 168 2.89 -2.99 -18.57
C TYR A 168 1.70 -3.30 -17.63
N PRO A 169 1.03 -4.50 -17.79
CA PRO A 169 1.26 -5.46 -18.89
C PRO A 169 1.03 -4.83 -20.26
N SER A 170 1.71 -5.35 -21.28
CA SER A 170 1.38 -5.04 -22.66
C SER A 170 0.02 -5.63 -23.01
N ALA A 171 -0.61 -5.12 -24.08
CA ALA A 171 -1.92 -5.62 -24.52
C ALA A 171 -1.88 -7.11 -24.92
N VAL A 172 -0.72 -7.61 -25.39
CA VAL A 172 -0.52 -9.03 -25.71
C VAL A 172 -0.43 -9.88 -24.45
N GLN A 173 0.20 -9.37 -23.38
CA GLN A 173 0.26 -10.07 -22.10
C GLN A 173 -1.09 -10.09 -21.39
N GLN A 174 -1.77 -8.94 -21.37
CA GLN A 174 -3.09 -8.80 -20.76
C GLN A 174 -3.82 -7.56 -21.28
N SER A 175 -4.72 -7.78 -22.23
CA SER A 175 -5.52 -6.70 -22.79
C SER A 175 -6.32 -5.96 -21.72
N GLY A 176 -6.23 -4.64 -21.70
CA GLY A 176 -6.89 -3.76 -20.74
C GLY A 176 -6.25 -3.71 -19.34
N GLY A 177 -5.10 -4.38 -19.11
CA GLY A 177 -4.38 -4.34 -17.85
C GLY A 177 -4.77 -5.42 -16.85
N VAL A 178 -4.20 -5.38 -15.66
CA VAL A 178 -4.46 -6.31 -14.56
C VAL A 178 -5.75 -5.96 -13.82
N PHE A 179 -6.33 -6.95 -13.15
CA PHE A 179 -7.46 -6.74 -12.25
C PHE A 179 -7.00 -6.51 -10.80
N TRP A 180 -7.57 -5.50 -10.15
CA TRP A 180 -7.53 -5.30 -8.71
C TRP A 180 -8.94 -5.39 -8.12
N PRO A 181 -9.11 -5.96 -6.91
CA PRO A 181 -10.41 -6.13 -6.29
C PRO A 181 -10.91 -4.86 -5.63
N LYS A 182 -12.22 -4.73 -5.57
CA LYS A 182 -12.93 -3.78 -4.71
C LYS A 182 -13.89 -4.49 -3.77
N SER A 183 -14.68 -5.41 -4.32
CA SER A 183 -15.74 -6.13 -3.61
C SER A 183 -16.04 -7.44 -4.33
N ASP A 184 -16.58 -8.41 -3.59
CA ASP A 184 -17.13 -9.66 -4.14
C ASP A 184 -18.53 -9.47 -4.75
N ALA A 185 -19.17 -8.33 -4.52
CA ALA A 185 -20.52 -8.02 -5.01
C ALA A 185 -20.65 -6.57 -5.50
N ALA A 186 -21.51 -6.36 -6.50
CA ALA A 186 -21.89 -5.03 -6.99
C ALA A 186 -22.85 -4.38 -5.99
N SER A 187 -22.33 -3.76 -4.94
CA SER A 187 -23.09 -3.12 -3.88
C SER A 187 -22.34 -1.93 -3.29
N SER A 188 -23.08 -1.03 -2.63
CA SER A 188 -22.50 0.11 -1.89
C SER A 188 -21.97 -0.26 -0.50
N ALA A 189 -22.06 -1.53 -0.11
CA ALA A 189 -21.55 -1.98 1.19
C ALA A 189 -20.03 -1.76 1.27
N ALA A 190 -19.59 -1.09 2.33
CA ALA A 190 -18.20 -0.76 2.56
C ALA A 190 -17.33 -2.02 2.69
N ARG A 191 -16.15 -1.99 2.12
CA ARG A 191 -15.12 -3.02 2.26
C ARG A 191 -13.93 -2.46 3.03
N PRO A 192 -13.41 -3.20 4.01
CA PRO A 192 -12.21 -2.79 4.73
C PRO A 192 -11.00 -2.70 3.80
N TRP A 193 -10.20 -1.67 4.01
CA TRP A 193 -8.94 -1.47 3.29
C TRP A 193 -7.88 -0.82 4.18
N ARG A 194 -6.61 -1.05 3.85
CA ARG A 194 -5.46 -0.35 4.40
C ARG A 194 -4.49 0.00 3.29
N MET A 195 -3.90 1.20 3.36
CA MET A 195 -2.91 1.65 2.39
C MET A 195 -1.66 2.15 3.10
N PHE A 196 -0.52 1.80 2.54
CA PHE A 196 0.79 2.24 2.97
C PHE A 196 1.48 2.87 1.77
N ALA A 197 2.10 4.02 1.93
CA ALA A 197 2.73 4.72 0.82
C ALA A 197 3.95 5.51 1.25
N ASP A 198 4.86 5.72 0.32
CA ASP A 198 5.83 6.80 0.32
C ASP A 198 5.69 7.64 -0.96
N GLU A 199 6.61 8.53 -1.21
CA GLU A 199 6.61 9.41 -2.39
C GLU A 199 6.89 8.65 -3.71
N ARG A 200 7.20 7.32 -3.67
CA ARG A 200 7.63 6.53 -4.83
C ARG A 200 6.84 5.25 -5.06
N ALA A 201 6.21 4.71 -4.02
CA ALA A 201 5.43 3.47 -4.11
C ALA A 201 4.28 3.46 -3.11
N PHE A 202 3.28 2.65 -3.39
CA PHE A 202 2.24 2.35 -2.41
C PHE A 202 1.86 0.87 -2.44
N ALA A 203 1.29 0.42 -1.34
CA ALA A 203 0.71 -0.90 -1.19
C ALA A 203 -0.69 -0.80 -0.58
N LEU A 204 -1.64 -1.54 -1.12
CA LEU A 204 -3.05 -1.53 -0.77
C LEU A 204 -3.52 -2.94 -0.40
N TRP A 205 -3.97 -3.10 0.83
CA TRP A 205 -4.67 -4.28 1.31
C TRP A 205 -6.18 -4.04 1.24
N VAL A 206 -6.92 -5.03 0.73
CA VAL A 206 -8.38 -4.98 0.61
C VAL A 206 -8.96 -6.29 1.07
N ALA A 207 -10.02 -6.25 1.89
CA ALA A 207 -10.88 -7.39 2.19
C ALA A 207 -12.13 -7.33 1.30
N PRO A 208 -12.11 -7.91 0.10
CA PRO A 208 -13.21 -7.76 -0.86
C PRO A 208 -14.45 -8.55 -0.48
N SER A 209 -14.32 -9.62 0.30
CA SER A 209 -15.44 -10.48 0.70
C SER A 209 -16.29 -9.84 1.79
N GLY A 210 -17.61 -9.75 1.55
CA GLY A 210 -18.56 -9.32 2.56
C GLY A 210 -18.76 -10.33 3.69
N ALA A 211 -18.48 -11.60 3.44
CA ALA A 211 -18.62 -12.67 4.43
C ALA A 211 -17.35 -12.85 5.29
N GLN A 212 -16.18 -12.45 4.78
CA GLN A 212 -14.89 -12.62 5.45
C GLN A 212 -14.05 -11.37 5.37
N ILE A 213 -14.18 -10.51 6.37
CA ILE A 213 -13.44 -9.24 6.46
C ILE A 213 -12.16 -9.34 7.31
N GLY A 214 -11.89 -10.49 7.91
CA GLY A 214 -10.74 -10.72 8.79
C GLY A 214 -9.41 -10.90 8.06
N HIS A 215 -9.44 -11.16 6.75
CA HIS A 215 -8.28 -11.23 5.88
C HIS A 215 -8.61 -10.66 4.49
N GLY A 216 -7.58 -10.39 3.71
CA GLY A 216 -7.75 -9.77 2.39
C GLY A 216 -6.64 -10.12 1.41
N VAL A 217 -6.60 -9.38 0.33
CA VAL A 217 -5.58 -9.47 -0.71
C VAL A 217 -4.76 -8.18 -0.76
N PHE A 218 -3.51 -8.27 -1.18
CA PHE A 218 -2.55 -7.19 -1.07
C PHE A 218 -1.90 -6.87 -2.42
N PHE A 219 -1.99 -5.64 -2.85
CA PHE A 219 -1.51 -5.14 -4.13
C PHE A 219 -0.63 -3.90 -3.93
N GLY A 220 -0.03 -3.39 -5.01
CA GLY A 220 0.75 -2.16 -4.93
C GLY A 220 1.22 -1.69 -6.30
N PHE A 221 1.79 -0.50 -6.35
CA PHE A 221 2.40 0.08 -7.55
C PHE A 221 3.50 1.06 -7.14
N GLY A 222 4.50 1.17 -7.98
CA GLY A 222 5.56 2.15 -7.83
C GLY A 222 6.95 1.54 -7.95
N ASP A 223 7.94 2.28 -7.51
CA ASP A 223 9.33 1.85 -7.64
C ASP A 223 9.64 0.70 -6.70
N PHE A 224 10.33 -0.30 -7.20
CA PHE A 224 11.00 -1.29 -6.37
C PHE A 224 12.48 -0.91 -6.14
N ILE A 225 13.13 -1.59 -5.21
CA ILE A 225 14.57 -1.44 -4.99
C ILE A 225 15.26 -2.33 -6.01
N SER A 226 15.79 -1.73 -7.09
CA SER A 226 16.49 -2.46 -8.12
C SER A 226 17.88 -2.92 -7.64
N ASP A 227 18.31 -4.12 -8.07
CA ASP A 227 19.67 -4.59 -7.85
C ASP A 227 20.67 -3.88 -8.80
N LYS A 228 20.18 -3.06 -9.73
CA LYS A 228 20.96 -2.23 -10.63
C LYS A 228 20.78 -0.75 -10.30
N SER A 229 21.84 -0.08 -9.94
CA SER A 229 21.85 1.37 -9.75
C SER A 229 21.46 2.11 -11.02
N GLY A 230 20.65 3.18 -10.91
CA GLY A 230 20.21 4.00 -12.03
C GLY A 230 19.17 3.32 -12.93
N ASP A 231 18.46 2.31 -12.44
CA ASP A 231 17.42 1.61 -13.19
C ASP A 231 16.19 2.51 -13.40
N ALA A 232 16.07 3.10 -14.56
CA ALA A 232 14.91 3.94 -14.93
C ALA A 232 13.62 3.15 -15.13
N TYR A 233 13.67 1.82 -15.15
CA TYR A 233 12.54 0.92 -15.37
C TYR A 233 12.19 0.10 -14.14
N GLY A 234 12.64 0.53 -12.97
CA GLY A 234 12.49 -0.14 -11.69
C GLY A 234 11.11 0.05 -11.05
N CYS A 235 10.04 -0.12 -11.80
CA CYS A 235 8.65 -0.01 -11.32
C CYS A 235 7.89 -1.33 -11.48
N TYR A 236 6.89 -1.60 -10.62
CA TYR A 236 6.14 -2.85 -10.62
C TYR A 236 4.63 -2.62 -10.54
N LEU A 237 3.87 -3.57 -11.12
CA LEU A 237 2.41 -3.63 -11.05
C LEU A 237 1.96 -5.09 -10.92
N PRO A 238 1.50 -5.56 -9.76
CA PRO A 238 0.88 -6.87 -9.59
C PRO A 238 -0.62 -6.82 -9.91
N GLY A 239 -1.19 -7.97 -10.26
CA GLY A 239 -2.64 -8.11 -10.37
C GLY A 239 -3.07 -9.43 -10.98
N GLY A 240 -4.37 -9.69 -10.97
CA GLY A 240 -4.99 -10.88 -11.54
C GLY A 240 -5.16 -10.81 -13.05
N ALA A 241 -5.13 -11.98 -13.69
CA ALA A 241 -5.47 -12.11 -15.10
C ALA A 241 -6.98 -12.04 -15.35
N LEU A 242 -7.78 -12.50 -14.39
CA LEU A 242 -9.25 -12.51 -14.44
C LEU A 242 -9.81 -11.79 -13.21
N ALA A 243 -11.03 -11.26 -13.33
CA ALA A 243 -11.74 -10.65 -12.19
C ALA A 243 -11.92 -11.64 -11.02
N ALA A 244 -12.24 -12.89 -11.32
CA ALA A 244 -12.39 -13.95 -10.33
C ALA A 244 -11.08 -14.22 -9.55
N ASP A 245 -9.92 -14.02 -10.17
CA ASP A 245 -8.62 -14.23 -9.54
C ASP A 245 -8.38 -13.29 -8.33
N VAL A 246 -9.13 -12.23 -8.21
CA VAL A 246 -8.91 -11.22 -7.16
C VAL A 246 -10.11 -11.02 -6.25
N THR A 247 -11.29 -11.56 -6.58
CA THR A 247 -12.52 -11.33 -5.81
C THR A 247 -13.07 -12.58 -5.11
N THR A 248 -12.93 -13.77 -5.71
CA THR A 248 -13.64 -14.97 -5.23
C THR A 248 -12.83 -16.26 -5.29
N SER A 249 -11.75 -16.30 -6.07
CA SER A 249 -11.03 -17.55 -6.34
C SER A 249 -9.94 -17.82 -5.30
N SER A 250 -9.68 -19.11 -5.05
CA SER A 250 -8.48 -19.54 -4.33
C SER A 250 -7.18 -19.15 -5.05
N THR A 251 -7.24 -18.86 -6.35
CA THR A 251 -6.12 -18.36 -7.15
C THR A 251 -5.83 -16.88 -6.91
N ALA A 252 -6.72 -16.15 -6.27
CA ALA A 252 -6.53 -14.74 -5.91
C ALA A 252 -5.21 -14.48 -5.16
N VAL A 253 -4.78 -15.43 -4.33
CA VAL A 253 -3.50 -15.33 -3.61
C VAL A 253 -2.30 -15.27 -4.55
N GLY A 254 -2.34 -15.96 -5.68
CA GLY A 254 -1.27 -15.91 -6.69
C GLY A 254 -1.11 -14.53 -7.34
N ALA A 255 -2.18 -13.78 -7.47
CA ALA A 255 -2.19 -12.44 -8.06
C ALA A 255 -1.67 -11.35 -7.09
N CYS A 256 -1.76 -11.55 -5.77
CA CYS A 256 -1.47 -10.54 -4.76
C CYS A 256 -0.01 -10.58 -4.26
N LEU A 257 0.43 -9.50 -3.60
CA LEU A 257 1.76 -9.40 -2.97
C LEU A 257 1.87 -10.26 -1.69
N GLY A 258 0.75 -10.71 -1.13
CA GLY A 258 0.71 -11.62 0.01
C GLY A 258 1.16 -13.04 -0.31
N TYR A 259 1.40 -13.36 -1.57
CA TYR A 259 1.80 -14.68 -2.04
C TYR A 259 3.18 -14.62 -2.72
N ALA A 260 4.09 -15.50 -2.33
CA ALA A 260 5.40 -15.63 -2.94
C ALA A 260 5.64 -17.07 -3.34
N ASN A 261 5.79 -17.31 -4.64
CA ASN A 261 6.13 -18.61 -5.18
C ASN A 261 6.90 -18.44 -6.49
N ALA A 262 8.16 -18.83 -6.48
CA ALA A 262 9.03 -18.75 -7.66
C ALA A 262 8.55 -19.63 -8.83
N ALA A 263 7.78 -20.68 -8.55
CA ALA A 263 7.21 -21.57 -9.56
C ALA A 263 5.84 -21.13 -10.10
N ALA A 264 5.17 -20.16 -9.44
CA ALA A 264 3.85 -19.69 -9.87
C ALA A 264 3.92 -18.93 -11.19
N ALA A 265 2.78 -18.85 -11.87
CA ALA A 265 2.63 -18.00 -13.04
C ALA A 265 2.97 -16.54 -12.70
N ALA A 266 3.50 -15.82 -13.67
CA ALA A 266 3.79 -14.40 -13.52
C ALA A 266 2.51 -13.62 -13.22
N SER A 267 2.55 -12.79 -12.19
CA SER A 267 1.43 -11.95 -11.76
C SER A 267 1.88 -10.54 -11.41
N VAL A 268 3.12 -10.20 -11.70
CA VAL A 268 3.70 -8.87 -11.58
C VAL A 268 4.28 -8.49 -12.92
N TYR A 269 4.11 -7.24 -13.30
CA TYR A 269 4.66 -6.72 -14.55
C TYR A 269 5.59 -5.56 -14.26
N VAL A 270 6.68 -5.48 -15.02
CA VAL A 270 7.64 -4.37 -15.01
C VAL A 270 7.78 -3.79 -16.42
N PRO A 271 8.13 -2.52 -16.60
CA PRO A 271 8.15 -1.86 -17.91
C PRO A 271 9.04 -2.58 -18.94
N ARG A 272 10.27 -2.87 -18.56
CA ARG A 272 11.27 -3.56 -19.41
C ARG A 272 12.49 -4.01 -18.59
N ALA A 273 13.47 -4.62 -19.26
CA ALA A 273 14.76 -4.92 -18.65
C ALA A 273 15.45 -3.63 -18.15
N TYR A 274 16.32 -3.75 -17.16
CA TYR A 274 17.11 -2.62 -16.64
C TYR A 274 18.02 -1.99 -17.71
N THR A 275 18.34 -2.73 -18.78
CA THR A 275 19.10 -2.23 -19.93
C THR A 275 18.29 -1.31 -20.85
N GLY A 276 16.98 -1.20 -20.63
CA GLY A 276 16.06 -0.47 -21.49
C GLY A 276 15.67 -1.22 -22.77
N VAL A 277 16.18 -2.43 -22.98
CA VAL A 277 15.87 -3.26 -24.15
C VAL A 277 14.57 -4.03 -23.93
N GLY A 278 13.81 -4.20 -25.01
CA GLY A 278 12.54 -4.93 -25.01
C GLY A 278 11.37 -4.10 -24.49
N GLY A 279 10.28 -4.77 -24.18
CA GLY A 279 9.05 -4.19 -23.62
C GLY A 279 8.73 -4.81 -22.28
N SER A 280 7.46 -4.71 -21.89
CA SER A 280 6.95 -5.23 -20.62
C SER A 280 7.38 -6.66 -20.34
N GLN A 281 7.92 -6.88 -19.17
CA GLN A 281 8.34 -8.19 -18.67
C GLN A 281 7.42 -8.65 -17.55
N ALA A 282 7.07 -9.95 -17.60
CA ALA A 282 6.39 -10.61 -16.52
C ALA A 282 7.40 -11.06 -15.46
N ALA A 283 7.09 -10.80 -14.20
CA ALA A 283 7.89 -11.14 -13.05
C ALA A 283 7.13 -12.08 -12.12
N ARG A 284 7.87 -12.77 -11.27
CA ARG A 284 7.39 -13.58 -10.16
C ARG A 284 7.82 -12.98 -8.85
N LYS A 285 7.05 -13.27 -7.80
CA LYS A 285 7.39 -12.91 -6.44
C LYS A 285 8.09 -14.07 -5.77
N SER A 286 9.15 -13.80 -5.04
CA SER A 286 9.89 -14.79 -4.26
C SER A 286 10.25 -14.25 -2.89
N SER A 287 10.39 -15.13 -1.92
CA SER A 287 10.97 -14.83 -0.63
C SER A 287 12.04 -15.89 -0.31
N ALA A 288 12.89 -15.63 0.66
CA ALA A 288 13.92 -16.58 1.07
C ALA A 288 13.39 -17.99 1.39
N TYR A 289 12.11 -18.11 1.70
CA TYR A 289 11.45 -19.34 2.09
C TYR A 289 10.58 -19.97 1.00
N ALA A 290 10.35 -19.27 -0.11
CA ALA A 290 9.46 -19.74 -1.17
C ALA A 290 10.01 -20.92 -1.98
N ALA A 291 11.32 -21.16 -1.94
CA ALA A 291 11.95 -22.26 -2.68
C ALA A 291 11.76 -23.63 -2.01
N ALA A 292 11.45 -23.69 -0.72
CA ALA A 292 11.15 -24.95 -0.03
C ALA A 292 9.70 -25.37 -0.34
N ALA A 293 9.48 -26.64 -0.70
CA ALA A 293 8.15 -27.15 -1.06
C ALA A 293 7.09 -26.91 0.04
N ALA A 294 7.50 -26.92 1.30
CA ALA A 294 6.64 -26.64 2.45
C ALA A 294 6.26 -25.15 2.59
N TYR A 295 6.92 -24.25 1.86
CA TYR A 295 6.77 -22.81 1.98
C TYR A 295 6.40 -22.13 0.65
N SER A 296 5.98 -22.92 -0.32
CA SER A 296 5.70 -22.49 -1.70
C SER A 296 4.33 -21.83 -1.87
N GLY A 297 3.76 -21.30 -0.84
CA GLY A 297 2.44 -20.70 -0.90
C GLY A 297 2.40 -19.27 -0.36
N LEU A 298 1.21 -18.86 0.01
CA LEU A 298 0.99 -17.64 0.79
C LEU A 298 1.77 -17.80 2.10
N ALA A 299 2.50 -16.78 2.52
CA ALA A 299 3.35 -16.82 3.70
C ALA A 299 2.59 -17.35 4.92
N GLY A 300 2.97 -18.53 5.42
CA GLY A 300 2.27 -19.22 6.50
C GLY A 300 0.88 -19.79 6.16
N TYR A 301 0.47 -19.76 4.89
CA TYR A 301 -0.86 -20.19 4.45
C TYR A 301 -1.04 -21.70 4.55
N SER A 302 -2.27 -22.11 4.92
CA SER A 302 -2.75 -23.48 4.85
C SER A 302 -1.99 -24.50 5.72
N ASN A 303 -1.51 -24.08 6.90
CA ASN A 303 -0.75 -24.93 7.84
C ASN A 303 0.54 -25.55 7.25
N GLN A 304 1.03 -24.99 6.16
CA GLN A 304 2.29 -25.36 5.55
C GLN A 304 3.35 -24.32 5.94
N GLY A 305 4.20 -24.64 6.88
CA GLY A 305 5.22 -23.72 7.34
C GLY A 305 5.82 -24.13 8.67
N ILE A 306 6.73 -23.33 9.16
CA ILE A 306 7.31 -23.48 10.49
C ILE A 306 6.26 -23.06 11.53
N PRO A 307 6.11 -23.81 12.63
CA PRO A 307 5.27 -23.37 13.75
C PRO A 307 5.67 -21.97 14.25
N TYR A 308 4.70 -21.21 14.74
CA TYR A 308 4.94 -19.95 15.41
C TYR A 308 4.52 -20.05 16.89
N PRO A 309 5.30 -19.54 17.85
CA PRO A 309 6.67 -18.97 17.70
C PRO A 309 7.67 -20.01 17.19
N ASN A 310 8.78 -19.55 16.58
CA ASN A 310 9.84 -20.44 16.10
C ASN A 310 10.32 -21.37 17.24
N PRO A 311 10.24 -22.72 17.10
CA PRO A 311 10.62 -23.63 18.19
C PRO A 311 12.05 -23.53 18.64
N ALA A 312 12.95 -23.01 17.80
CA ALA A 312 14.37 -22.92 18.11
C ALA A 312 14.75 -21.74 19.02
N ASP A 313 14.05 -20.61 18.89
CA ASP A 313 14.46 -19.35 19.54
C ASP A 313 13.29 -18.41 19.90
N ASN A 314 12.06 -18.88 19.81
CA ASN A 314 10.83 -18.11 20.06
C ASN A 314 10.63 -16.90 19.15
N SER A 315 11.37 -16.77 18.05
CA SER A 315 11.31 -15.61 17.17
C SER A 315 10.18 -15.67 16.15
N LEU A 316 9.85 -14.51 15.59
CA LEU A 316 9.17 -14.36 14.30
C LEU A 316 10.24 -14.12 13.23
N ARG A 317 10.36 -15.03 12.26
CA ARG A 317 11.23 -14.86 11.10
C ARG A 317 10.48 -14.18 9.99
N VAL A 318 11.10 -13.16 9.39
CA VAL A 318 10.57 -12.48 8.19
C VAL A 318 11.66 -12.35 7.14
N SER A 319 11.28 -12.29 5.87
CA SER A 319 12.17 -12.06 4.75
C SER A 319 11.58 -11.06 3.76
N ARG A 320 12.46 -10.42 3.01
CA ARG A 320 12.09 -9.50 1.93
C ARG A 320 11.34 -10.22 0.83
N LEU A 321 10.57 -9.47 0.07
CA LEU A 321 9.86 -9.94 -1.12
C LEU A 321 10.64 -9.53 -2.37
N ASP A 322 11.22 -10.52 -3.05
CA ASP A 322 12.03 -10.33 -4.24
C ASP A 322 11.20 -10.48 -5.52
N LEU A 323 11.62 -9.79 -6.57
CA LEU A 323 11.11 -9.90 -7.94
C LEU A 323 12.09 -10.68 -8.80
N LEU A 324 11.58 -11.70 -9.49
CA LEU A 324 12.31 -12.55 -10.43
C LEU A 324 11.76 -12.38 -11.84
N ILE A 325 12.62 -12.08 -12.81
CA ILE A 325 12.27 -12.11 -14.22
C ILE A 325 12.57 -13.50 -14.77
N GLY A 326 11.63 -14.10 -15.47
CA GLY A 326 11.73 -15.49 -15.89
C GLY A 326 11.78 -16.44 -14.70
N SER A 327 12.61 -17.47 -14.76
CA SER A 327 12.76 -18.47 -13.70
C SER A 327 13.95 -18.24 -12.78
N THR A 328 14.90 -17.37 -13.12
CA THR A 328 16.23 -17.33 -12.47
C THR A 328 16.83 -15.95 -12.30
N GLY A 329 16.27 -14.89 -12.88
CA GLY A 329 16.87 -13.56 -12.86
C GLY A 329 16.31 -12.69 -11.74
N PHE A 330 17.10 -12.41 -10.69
CA PHE A 330 16.74 -11.39 -9.72
C PHE A 330 16.68 -10.01 -10.38
N ARG A 331 15.61 -9.27 -10.12
CA ARG A 331 15.37 -7.94 -10.69
C ARG A 331 15.44 -6.84 -9.64
N GLY A 332 15.14 -7.20 -8.41
CA GLY A 332 15.09 -6.30 -7.28
C GLY A 332 14.07 -6.78 -6.23
N ARG A 333 13.71 -5.90 -5.32
CA ARG A 333 12.83 -6.23 -4.19
C ARG A 333 11.75 -5.17 -3.97
N ILE A 334 10.58 -5.61 -3.55
CA ILE A 334 9.48 -4.72 -3.20
C ILE A 334 9.79 -4.06 -1.85
N PRO A 335 9.75 -2.72 -1.74
CA PRO A 335 10.12 -2.03 -0.53
C PRO A 335 9.07 -2.18 0.57
N GLY A 336 9.53 -2.24 1.83
CA GLY A 336 8.68 -2.18 3.02
C GLY A 336 7.77 -3.38 3.27
N ILE A 337 7.83 -4.45 2.46
CA ILE A 337 6.99 -5.65 2.57
C ILE A 337 7.85 -6.86 2.92
N TYR A 338 7.40 -7.63 3.90
CA TYR A 338 8.09 -8.81 4.40
C TYR A 338 7.15 -10.00 4.52
N HIS A 339 7.64 -11.16 4.13
CA HIS A 339 6.98 -12.44 4.25
C HIS A 339 7.54 -13.26 5.41
N THR A 340 6.75 -14.18 5.95
CA THR A 340 7.16 -15.08 7.02
C THR A 340 7.04 -16.54 6.59
N PRO A 341 7.95 -17.45 7.03
CA PRO A 341 7.79 -18.88 6.84
C PRO A 341 6.85 -19.53 7.88
N HIS A 342 6.39 -18.74 8.86
CA HIS A 342 5.60 -19.27 9.97
C HIS A 342 4.11 -19.37 9.65
N VAL A 343 3.45 -20.37 10.25
CA VAL A 343 1.99 -20.48 10.28
C VAL A 343 1.47 -19.44 11.30
N VAL A 344 1.03 -18.31 10.83
CA VAL A 344 0.68 -17.13 11.67
C VAL A 344 -0.72 -16.60 11.44
N GLY A 345 -1.53 -17.23 10.58
CA GLY A 345 -2.86 -16.71 10.22
C GLY A 345 -3.80 -16.53 11.42
N GLU A 346 -3.67 -17.33 12.47
CA GLU A 346 -4.43 -17.20 13.71
C GLU A 346 -3.68 -16.41 14.80
N ALA A 347 -2.34 -16.30 14.69
CA ALA A 347 -1.49 -15.66 15.70
C ALA A 347 -1.55 -14.14 15.65
N PHE A 348 -1.81 -13.56 14.47
CA PHE A 348 -1.90 -12.10 14.28
C PHE A 348 -3.25 -11.70 13.69
N VAL A 349 -3.72 -10.53 14.05
CA VAL A 349 -4.88 -9.86 13.45
C VAL A 349 -4.38 -8.74 12.53
N THR A 350 -5.10 -8.45 11.46
CA THR A 350 -4.78 -7.30 10.58
C THR A 350 -4.76 -6.02 11.39
N GLY A 351 -3.60 -5.38 11.45
CA GLY A 351 -3.34 -4.16 12.22
C GLY A 351 -2.50 -4.36 13.47
N ASP A 352 -2.18 -5.59 13.86
CA ASP A 352 -1.26 -5.85 14.96
C ASP A 352 0.13 -5.29 14.66
N LEU A 353 0.75 -4.68 15.67
CA LEU A 353 2.07 -4.08 15.56
C LEU A 353 3.11 -4.99 16.20
N VAL A 354 4.20 -5.21 15.51
CA VAL A 354 5.34 -6.01 15.95
C VAL A 354 6.57 -5.12 15.98
N ALA A 355 7.21 -5.02 17.15
CA ALA A 355 8.49 -4.35 17.29
C ALA A 355 9.60 -5.21 16.65
N GLY A 356 10.38 -4.60 15.78
CA GLY A 356 11.49 -5.26 15.13
C GLY A 356 12.66 -5.51 16.07
N SER A 357 13.38 -6.60 15.83
CA SER A 357 14.63 -6.95 16.53
C SER A 357 15.69 -7.41 15.52
N GLY A 358 16.95 -7.55 15.95
CA GLY A 358 18.05 -7.90 15.07
C GLY A 358 18.21 -6.87 13.93
N GLU A 359 18.17 -7.31 12.67
CA GLU A 359 18.26 -6.42 11.50
C GLU A 359 17.07 -5.45 11.37
N PHE A 360 15.98 -5.71 12.07
CA PHE A 360 14.79 -4.85 12.13
C PHE A 360 14.73 -4.00 13.40
N ALA A 361 15.79 -3.92 14.20
CA ALA A 361 15.81 -3.10 15.41
C ALA A 361 15.45 -1.64 15.10
N GLY A 362 14.54 -1.07 15.90
CA GLY A 362 14.00 0.27 15.70
C GLY A 362 12.88 0.39 14.66
N LYS A 363 12.49 -0.71 14.00
CA LYS A 363 11.34 -0.74 13.09
C LYS A 363 10.08 -1.22 13.79
N THR A 364 8.95 -0.73 13.33
CA THR A 364 7.62 -1.23 13.69
C THR A 364 6.99 -1.84 12.45
N LEU A 365 6.63 -3.10 12.53
CA LEU A 365 5.98 -3.83 11.44
C LEU A 365 4.50 -4.01 11.76
N MET A 366 3.62 -3.82 10.76
CA MET A 366 2.19 -4.10 10.89
C MET A 366 1.86 -5.43 10.21
N ALA A 367 1.19 -6.32 10.93
CA ALA A 367 0.68 -7.56 10.38
C ALA A 367 -0.58 -7.31 9.55
N LEU A 368 -0.64 -7.92 8.37
CA LEU A 368 -1.81 -7.95 7.49
C LEU A 368 -2.14 -9.40 7.15
N ARG A 369 -3.29 -9.87 7.57
CA ARG A 369 -3.77 -11.18 7.14
C ARG A 369 -4.07 -11.17 5.65
N CYS A 370 -3.50 -12.12 4.93
CA CYS A 370 -3.72 -12.32 3.51
C CYS A 370 -4.22 -13.75 3.27
N GLY A 371 -5.24 -13.86 2.42
CA GLY A 371 -5.84 -15.15 2.09
C GLY A 371 -6.83 -15.05 0.95
N PRO A 372 -7.28 -16.19 0.40
CA PRO A 372 -8.28 -16.19 -0.64
C PRO A 372 -9.57 -15.55 -0.15
N PRO A 373 -10.19 -14.65 -0.93
CA PRO A 373 -11.47 -14.06 -0.56
C PRO A 373 -12.51 -15.13 -0.22
N GLY A 374 -13.22 -14.96 0.89
CA GLY A 374 -14.24 -15.90 1.35
C GLY A 374 -13.74 -17.17 2.04
N ALA A 375 -12.41 -17.44 2.06
CA ALA A 375 -11.87 -18.59 2.80
C ALA A 375 -11.92 -18.39 4.31
N ALA A 376 -11.85 -19.51 5.07
CA ALA A 376 -11.76 -19.42 6.53
C ALA A 376 -10.45 -18.77 6.98
N ILE A 377 -10.48 -18.06 8.13
CA ILE A 377 -9.32 -17.36 8.69
C ILE A 377 -8.15 -18.32 8.97
N ALA A 378 -8.42 -19.55 9.38
CA ALA A 378 -7.39 -20.59 9.57
C ALA A 378 -6.54 -20.86 8.32
N ASN A 379 -7.04 -20.47 7.14
CA ASN A 379 -6.33 -20.59 5.87
C ASN A 379 -5.63 -19.27 5.45
N ALA A 380 -5.62 -18.25 6.28
CA ALA A 380 -4.89 -17.03 6.00
C ALA A 380 -3.42 -17.13 6.45
N GLY A 381 -2.54 -16.46 5.71
CA GLY A 381 -1.19 -16.12 6.15
C GLY A 381 -1.11 -14.67 6.58
N CYS A 382 0.10 -14.19 6.88
CA CYS A 382 0.35 -12.79 7.14
C CYS A 382 1.53 -12.27 6.32
N VAL A 383 1.41 -11.03 5.87
CA VAL A 383 2.55 -10.21 5.48
C VAL A 383 2.75 -9.12 6.51
N PHE A 384 3.96 -8.59 6.58
CA PHE A 384 4.33 -7.53 7.51
C PHE A 384 4.78 -6.32 6.72
N VAL A 385 4.28 -5.13 7.09
CA VAL A 385 4.64 -3.87 6.43
C VAL A 385 5.38 -2.98 7.40
N ASP A 386 6.54 -2.47 6.99
CA ASP A 386 7.34 -1.52 7.76
C ASP A 386 6.65 -0.14 7.80
N LEU A 387 6.26 0.30 8.99
CA LEU A 387 5.65 1.61 9.23
C LEU A 387 6.66 2.71 9.54
N THR A 388 7.90 2.34 9.84
CA THR A 388 8.94 3.28 10.30
C THR A 388 9.69 3.89 9.12
N GLY A 389 9.97 3.10 8.09
CA GLY A 389 10.81 3.51 6.97
C GLY A 389 12.27 3.86 7.37
N PRO A 390 13.06 4.47 6.49
CA PRO A 390 12.74 4.57 5.06
C PRO A 390 12.65 3.18 4.42
N TRP A 391 11.85 3.07 3.36
CA TRP A 391 11.74 1.79 2.63
C TRP A 391 12.93 1.53 1.68
N ARG A 392 13.72 2.58 1.38
CA ARG A 392 14.88 2.57 0.50
C ARG A 392 16.05 3.27 1.15
#